data_23728f780c82b9d9225dc336f0bcb712
#
_entry.id   23728f780c82b9d9225dc336f0bcb712
#
_cell.length_a   1.000
_cell.length_b   1.000
_cell.length_c   1.000
_cell.angle_alpha   90.00
_cell.angle_beta   90.00
_cell.angle_gamma   90.00
#
_symmetry.space_group_name_H-M   'P 1'
#
loop_
_entity.id
_entity.type
_entity.pdbx_description
1 polymer ?
#
loop_
_entity_poly.entity_id
_entity_poly.type
_entity_poly.pdbx_seq_one_letter_code
_entity_poly.pdbx_strand_id
1 'polypeptide(L)'
;MTINAKPKIYLIGTGGSISFIGDSRMDYVDYSYADKHLTIEEMANNVPEINGFADVVIEQLINVGSTEVAPEHWLQLSQRINKIFNEDPDAAGVAITHGTATLEETAYFLNLTVKSRKPVVITGAMRPPTGLGTDADINLVDCIRVAASENSSGHGVLSVLNNAIQASRDVTKTNSYRLETFKSYELGCLGYADSDGEVVFYRTPTKAHTADTEFDVSSLTQLPRVDIAYAVSYTHLTLPTILLV
;
A
#
# COMPACT_ATOMS: atom_id res chain seq x y z
N MET A 1 14.92 -20.49 26.57
CA MET A 1 14.42 -19.40 25.70
C MET A 1 13.35 -20.01 24.84
N THR A 2 12.09 -19.68 25.06
CA THR A 2 10.97 -20.05 24.17
C THR A 2 11.21 -19.31 22.87
N ILE A 3 11.46 -20.03 21.78
CA ILE A 3 11.47 -19.43 20.44
C ILE A 3 10.00 -19.05 20.18
N ASN A 4 9.68 -17.77 20.41
CA ASN A 4 8.37 -17.26 19.95
C ASN A 4 8.34 -17.46 18.43
N ALA A 5 7.32 -18.17 17.94
CA ALA A 5 7.08 -18.31 16.52
C ALA A 5 6.93 -16.90 15.91
N LYS A 6 7.57 -16.68 14.76
CA LYS A 6 7.45 -15.41 14.07
C LYS A 6 5.98 -15.19 13.62
N PRO A 7 5.49 -13.95 13.61
CA PRO A 7 4.15 -13.67 13.11
C PRO A 7 4.06 -14.03 11.62
N LYS A 8 2.94 -14.64 11.22
CA LYS A 8 2.64 -14.97 9.83
C LYS A 8 2.11 -13.74 9.10
N ILE A 9 2.81 -13.27 8.09
CA ILE A 9 2.45 -12.09 7.30
C ILE A 9 2.21 -12.50 5.85
N TYR A 10 1.05 -12.10 5.30
CA TYR A 10 0.78 -12.23 3.88
C TYR A 10 1.36 -11.01 3.15
N LEU A 11 2.29 -11.26 2.23
CA LEU A 11 2.87 -10.25 1.36
C LEU A 11 2.19 -10.31 -0.01
N ILE A 12 1.38 -9.30 -0.32
CA ILE A 12 0.60 -9.22 -1.55
C ILE A 12 1.25 -8.22 -2.52
N GLY A 13 1.63 -8.68 -3.70
CA GLY A 13 2.17 -7.85 -4.76
C GLY A 13 1.07 -7.29 -5.67
N THR A 14 1.09 -5.97 -5.92
CA THR A 14 0.20 -5.33 -6.90
C THR A 14 0.95 -4.61 -8.03
N GLY A 15 2.28 -4.55 -7.97
CA GLY A 15 3.13 -3.89 -8.98
C GLY A 15 3.56 -2.48 -8.59
N GLY A 16 3.73 -1.61 -9.57
CA GLY A 16 4.19 -0.24 -9.40
C GLY A 16 5.70 -0.06 -9.41
N SER A 17 6.19 1.16 -9.16
CA SER A 17 7.62 1.52 -9.22
C SER A 17 8.53 0.60 -8.41
N ILE A 18 8.03 0.06 -7.32
CA ILE A 18 8.74 -0.88 -6.46
C ILE A 18 9.04 -2.22 -7.15
N SER A 19 8.37 -2.53 -8.26
CA SER A 19 8.60 -3.74 -9.07
C SER A 19 9.23 -3.46 -10.42
N PHE A 20 9.21 -2.23 -10.93
CA PHE A 20 9.73 -1.90 -12.24
C PHE A 20 11.25 -1.99 -12.32
N ILE A 21 11.77 -2.41 -13.47
CA ILE A 21 13.21 -2.51 -13.76
C ILE A 21 13.58 -1.41 -14.75
N GLY A 22 14.40 -0.45 -14.30
CA GLY A 22 14.98 0.57 -15.18
C GLY A 22 16.11 0.03 -16.06
N ASP A 23 16.31 0.62 -17.22
CA ASP A 23 17.36 0.25 -18.16
C ASP A 23 18.77 0.61 -17.67
N SER A 24 18.87 1.52 -16.71
CA SER A 24 20.13 1.89 -16.06
C SER A 24 19.90 2.26 -14.60
N ARG A 25 20.99 2.29 -13.81
CA ARG A 25 20.93 2.72 -12.41
C ARG A 25 20.57 4.20 -12.21
N MET A 26 20.60 5.01 -13.26
CA MET A 26 20.22 6.43 -13.25
C MET A 26 18.86 6.67 -13.90
N ASP A 27 18.14 5.62 -14.27
CA ASP A 27 16.78 5.73 -14.79
C ASP A 27 15.78 5.82 -13.62
N TYR A 28 15.36 7.06 -13.32
CA TYR A 28 14.38 7.36 -12.29
C TYR A 28 13.06 7.89 -12.87
N VAL A 29 12.95 8.01 -14.20
CA VAL A 29 11.80 8.63 -14.87
C VAL A 29 11.16 7.69 -15.87
N ASP A 30 11.98 7.12 -16.76
CA ASP A 30 11.51 6.38 -17.93
C ASP A 30 11.33 4.86 -17.67
N TYR A 31 11.77 4.37 -16.52
CA TYR A 31 11.73 2.95 -16.14
C TYR A 31 10.35 2.29 -16.32
N SER A 32 9.27 3.05 -16.16
CA SER A 32 7.91 2.54 -16.29
C SER A 32 7.49 2.24 -17.72
N TYR A 33 8.20 2.77 -18.73
CA TYR A 33 7.90 2.52 -20.13
C TYR A 33 8.54 1.22 -20.66
N ALA A 34 9.49 0.64 -19.93
CA ALA A 34 10.19 -0.58 -20.33
C ALA A 34 9.37 -1.85 -20.19
N ASP A 35 8.23 -1.79 -19.50
CA ASP A 35 7.30 -2.90 -19.19
C ASP A 35 8.02 -4.15 -18.63
N LYS A 36 9.06 -3.90 -17.82
CA LYS A 36 9.83 -4.93 -17.14
C LYS A 36 9.56 -4.85 -15.65
N HIS A 37 9.07 -5.95 -15.09
CA HIS A 37 8.66 -6.02 -13.68
C HIS A 37 9.33 -7.19 -12.99
N LEU A 38 9.70 -6.99 -11.72
CA LEU A 38 9.90 -8.09 -10.78
C LEU A 38 8.54 -8.61 -10.29
N THR A 39 8.45 -9.91 -10.12
CA THR A 39 7.36 -10.50 -9.33
C THR A 39 7.58 -10.22 -7.85
N ILE A 40 6.52 -10.32 -7.05
CA ILE A 40 6.65 -10.15 -5.59
C ILE A 40 7.56 -11.23 -4.97
N GLU A 41 7.62 -12.43 -5.56
CA GLU A 41 8.53 -13.50 -5.14
C GLU A 41 9.99 -13.12 -5.40
N GLU A 42 10.30 -12.57 -6.58
CA GLU A 42 11.65 -12.08 -6.89
C GLU A 42 12.05 -10.92 -5.97
N MET A 43 11.12 -9.99 -5.68
CA MET A 43 11.36 -8.89 -4.74
C MET A 43 11.66 -9.42 -3.34
N ALA A 44 10.88 -10.36 -2.84
CA ALA A 44 11.09 -10.98 -1.52
C ALA A 44 12.41 -11.75 -1.45
N ASN A 45 12.80 -12.44 -2.53
CA ASN A 45 14.07 -13.15 -2.62
C ASN A 45 15.28 -12.19 -2.66
N ASN A 46 15.11 -10.98 -3.21
CA ASN A 46 16.15 -9.95 -3.21
C ASN A 46 16.34 -9.30 -1.84
N VAL A 47 15.35 -9.42 -0.94
CA VAL A 47 15.34 -8.82 0.41
C VAL A 47 15.11 -9.91 1.48
N PRO A 48 16.03 -10.87 1.64
CA PRO A 48 15.85 -11.99 2.58
C PRO A 48 15.75 -11.54 4.05
N GLU A 49 16.11 -10.31 4.37
CA GLU A 49 16.00 -9.69 5.70
C GLU A 49 14.57 -9.70 6.23
N ILE A 50 13.55 -9.68 5.36
CA ILE A 50 12.13 -9.75 5.76
C ILE A 50 11.84 -11.01 6.58
N ASN A 51 12.52 -12.12 6.27
CA ASN A 51 12.39 -13.37 7.01
C ASN A 51 12.93 -13.26 8.45
N GLY A 52 13.67 -12.20 8.78
CA GLY A 52 14.09 -11.88 10.14
C GLY A 52 12.90 -11.52 11.04
N PHE A 53 11.87 -10.91 10.49
CA PHE A 53 10.73 -10.32 11.22
C PHE A 53 9.46 -11.17 11.18
N ALA A 54 9.24 -11.94 10.12
CA ALA A 54 7.99 -12.66 9.89
C ALA A 54 8.20 -14.02 9.20
N ASP A 55 7.20 -14.89 9.33
CA ASP A 55 6.96 -16.00 8.40
C ASP A 55 6.10 -15.47 7.26
N VAL A 56 6.70 -15.30 6.06
CA VAL A 56 6.09 -14.56 4.95
C VAL A 56 5.42 -15.50 3.96
N VAL A 57 4.12 -15.34 3.78
CA VAL A 57 3.33 -16.00 2.72
C VAL A 57 3.21 -15.04 1.54
N ILE A 58 3.75 -15.41 0.39
CA ILE A 58 3.86 -14.55 -0.79
C ILE A 58 2.71 -14.80 -1.75
N GLU A 59 2.09 -13.72 -2.24
CA GLU A 59 1.00 -13.79 -3.21
C GLU A 59 1.09 -12.64 -4.22
N GLN A 60 1.15 -12.97 -5.52
CA GLN A 60 1.02 -11.96 -6.58
C GLN A 60 -0.46 -11.83 -6.96
N LEU A 61 -1.09 -10.71 -6.62
CA LEU A 61 -2.48 -10.46 -6.99
C LEU A 61 -2.60 -9.88 -8.39
N ILE A 62 -1.86 -8.81 -8.65
CA ILE A 62 -1.68 -8.16 -9.94
C ILE A 62 -0.25 -7.64 -10.04
N ASN A 63 0.22 -7.28 -11.25
CA ASN A 63 1.54 -6.68 -11.44
C ASN A 63 1.48 -5.62 -12.55
N VAL A 64 0.93 -4.45 -12.19
CA VAL A 64 0.64 -3.36 -13.13
C VAL A 64 1.18 -2.03 -12.61
N GLY A 65 1.27 -1.04 -13.48
CA GLY A 65 1.50 0.35 -13.07
C GLY A 65 0.36 0.87 -12.19
N SER A 66 0.63 1.74 -11.22
CA SER A 66 -0.43 2.23 -10.31
C SER A 66 -1.54 2.99 -11.03
N THR A 67 -1.26 3.61 -12.16
CA THR A 67 -2.28 4.30 -12.99
C THR A 67 -3.23 3.34 -13.72
N GLU A 68 -2.87 2.05 -13.74
CA GLU A 68 -3.70 0.98 -14.32
C GLU A 68 -4.53 0.25 -13.26
N VAL A 69 -4.32 0.59 -11.97
CA VAL A 69 -5.14 0.05 -10.88
C VAL A 69 -6.56 0.62 -11.01
N ALA A 70 -7.50 -0.26 -11.28
CA ALA A 70 -8.91 0.05 -11.52
C ALA A 70 -9.80 -0.39 -10.34
N PRO A 71 -11.08 0.04 -10.28
CA PRO A 71 -12.00 -0.30 -9.19
C PRO A 71 -12.14 -1.80 -8.92
N GLU A 72 -12.07 -2.65 -9.95
CA GLU A 72 -12.08 -4.10 -9.81
C GLU A 72 -10.89 -4.64 -9.02
N HIS A 73 -9.71 -4.04 -9.19
CA HIS A 73 -8.51 -4.42 -8.43
C HIS A 73 -8.63 -4.05 -6.96
N TRP A 74 -9.22 -2.90 -6.64
CA TRP A 74 -9.51 -2.52 -5.25
C TRP A 74 -10.48 -3.48 -4.59
N LEU A 75 -11.55 -3.87 -5.30
CA LEU A 75 -12.53 -4.81 -4.81
C LEU A 75 -11.89 -6.18 -4.55
N GLN A 76 -11.13 -6.69 -5.53
CA GLN A 76 -10.40 -7.96 -5.42
C GLN A 76 -9.43 -7.95 -4.23
N LEU A 77 -8.65 -6.87 -4.06
CA LEU A 77 -7.68 -6.75 -2.97
C LEU A 77 -8.36 -6.73 -1.60
N SER A 78 -9.42 -5.92 -1.44
CA SER A 78 -10.17 -5.85 -0.19
C SER A 78 -10.81 -7.20 0.17
N GLN A 79 -11.47 -7.85 -0.78
CA GLN A 79 -12.08 -9.18 -0.58
C GLN A 79 -11.02 -10.23 -0.24
N ARG A 80 -9.85 -10.18 -0.90
CA ARG A 80 -8.75 -11.12 -0.60
C ARG A 80 -8.22 -10.93 0.81
N ILE A 81 -8.00 -9.71 1.26
CA ILE A 81 -7.54 -9.41 2.63
C ILE A 81 -8.56 -9.90 3.67
N ASN A 82 -9.84 -9.58 3.47
CA ASN A 82 -10.90 -10.04 4.36
C ASN A 82 -10.99 -11.57 4.40
N LYS A 83 -10.83 -12.22 3.27
CA LYS A 83 -10.79 -13.70 3.17
C LYS A 83 -9.61 -14.28 3.94
N ILE A 84 -8.40 -13.71 3.81
CA ILE A 84 -7.21 -14.14 4.57
C ILE A 84 -7.52 -14.13 6.07
N PHE A 85 -7.99 -13.02 6.60
CA PHE A 85 -8.25 -12.90 8.03
C PHE A 85 -9.39 -13.78 8.55
N ASN A 86 -10.35 -14.14 7.69
CA ASN A 86 -11.45 -15.03 8.03
C ASN A 86 -11.06 -16.51 7.99
N GLU A 87 -10.20 -16.92 7.03
CA GLU A 87 -9.85 -18.32 6.79
C GLU A 87 -8.56 -18.74 7.49
N ASP A 88 -7.64 -17.81 7.76
CA ASP A 88 -6.37 -18.07 8.45
C ASP A 88 -6.29 -17.28 9.77
N PRO A 89 -6.68 -17.88 10.90
CA PRO A 89 -6.59 -17.23 12.21
C PRO A 89 -5.16 -16.89 12.62
N ASP A 90 -4.15 -17.62 12.11
CA ASP A 90 -2.74 -17.41 12.40
C ASP A 90 -2.13 -16.25 11.61
N ALA A 91 -2.82 -15.76 10.58
CA ALA A 91 -2.40 -14.55 9.88
C ALA A 91 -2.35 -13.37 10.86
N ALA A 92 -1.16 -12.85 11.13
CA ALA A 92 -0.94 -11.73 12.03
C ALA A 92 -1.19 -10.38 11.36
N GLY A 93 -0.91 -10.28 10.06
CA GLY A 93 -1.10 -9.06 9.27
C GLY A 93 -0.95 -9.29 7.77
N VAL A 94 -1.16 -8.22 7.02
CA VAL A 94 -0.98 -8.18 5.56
C VAL A 94 -0.07 -7.01 5.20
N ALA A 95 0.94 -7.26 4.38
CA ALA A 95 1.81 -6.28 3.74
C ALA A 95 1.50 -6.23 2.23
N ILE A 96 1.47 -5.04 1.65
CA ILE A 96 1.09 -4.83 0.25
C ILE A 96 2.14 -3.97 -0.43
N THR A 97 2.68 -4.41 -1.58
CA THR A 97 3.48 -3.55 -2.45
C THR A 97 2.59 -2.93 -3.52
N HIS A 98 2.74 -1.63 -3.76
CA HIS A 98 1.87 -0.87 -4.64
C HIS A 98 2.64 0.24 -5.37
N GLY A 99 2.13 0.69 -6.49
CA GLY A 99 2.69 1.86 -7.18
C GLY A 99 2.26 3.17 -6.53
N THR A 100 3.19 4.12 -6.49
CA THR A 100 3.05 5.34 -5.67
C THR A 100 2.08 6.38 -6.24
N ALA A 101 1.65 6.29 -7.53
CA ALA A 101 0.78 7.31 -8.10
C ALA A 101 -0.65 7.26 -7.56
N THR A 102 -1.15 6.07 -7.21
CA THR A 102 -2.51 5.86 -6.68
C THR A 102 -2.52 5.06 -5.37
N LEU A 103 -1.38 5.06 -4.65
CA LEU A 103 -1.26 4.37 -3.38
C LEU A 103 -2.24 4.92 -2.34
N GLU A 104 -2.40 6.24 -2.27
CA GLU A 104 -3.25 6.89 -1.28
C GLU A 104 -4.72 6.53 -1.46
N GLU A 105 -5.21 6.42 -2.70
CA GLU A 105 -6.58 6.02 -3.00
C GLU A 105 -6.83 4.56 -2.63
N THR A 106 -5.91 3.66 -3.02
CA THR A 106 -5.98 2.25 -2.65
C THR A 106 -5.95 2.06 -1.14
N ALA A 107 -5.03 2.74 -0.46
CA ALA A 107 -4.91 2.69 0.99
C ALA A 107 -6.18 3.17 1.69
N TYR A 108 -6.78 4.26 1.22
CA TYR A 108 -8.02 4.79 1.79
C TYR A 108 -9.22 3.87 1.52
N PHE A 109 -9.33 3.31 0.31
CA PHE A 109 -10.35 2.33 0.01
C PHE A 109 -10.28 1.11 0.95
N LEU A 110 -9.09 0.56 1.15
CA LEU A 110 -8.87 -0.54 2.07
C LEU A 110 -9.18 -0.15 3.52
N ASN A 111 -8.83 1.08 3.92
CA ASN A 111 -9.12 1.60 5.25
C ASN A 111 -10.63 1.68 5.55
N LEU A 112 -11.46 1.77 4.53
CA LEU A 112 -12.93 1.77 4.66
C LEU A 112 -13.53 0.36 4.56
N THR A 113 -12.90 -0.59 3.85
CA THR A 113 -13.55 -1.84 3.43
C THR A 113 -12.96 -3.11 4.04
N VAL A 114 -11.77 -3.07 4.63
CA VAL A 114 -11.21 -4.20 5.39
C VAL A 114 -11.97 -4.36 6.70
N LYS A 115 -12.37 -5.60 7.04
CA LYS A 115 -13.19 -5.91 8.24
C LYS A 115 -12.37 -6.60 9.34
N SER A 116 -11.18 -6.09 9.60
CA SER A 116 -10.28 -6.62 10.62
C SER A 116 -9.57 -5.48 11.37
N ARG A 117 -9.17 -5.72 12.60
CA ARG A 117 -8.29 -4.84 13.39
C ARG A 117 -6.82 -5.26 13.28
N LYS A 118 -6.53 -6.39 12.62
CA LYS A 118 -5.16 -6.83 12.36
C LYS A 118 -4.46 -5.84 11.41
N PRO A 119 -3.13 -5.69 11.51
CA PRO A 119 -2.38 -4.77 10.67
C PRO A 119 -2.56 -5.04 9.17
N VAL A 120 -2.84 -4.00 8.41
CA VAL A 120 -2.75 -3.98 6.94
C VAL A 120 -1.87 -2.80 6.58
N VAL A 121 -0.75 -3.08 5.93
CA VAL A 121 0.28 -2.08 5.63
C VAL A 121 0.55 -2.06 4.14
N ILE A 122 0.52 -0.88 3.53
CA ILE A 122 0.80 -0.68 2.11
C ILE A 122 2.07 0.16 1.95
N THR A 123 2.90 -0.23 1.00
CA THR A 123 4.13 0.47 0.65
C THR A 123 4.33 0.55 -0.85
N GLY A 124 5.28 1.36 -1.25
CA GLY A 124 5.76 1.52 -2.61
C GLY A 124 7.19 2.03 -2.61
N ALA A 125 7.71 2.39 -3.77
CA ALA A 125 9.01 3.02 -3.87
C ALA A 125 8.97 4.20 -4.85
N MET A 126 9.73 5.25 -4.53
CA MET A 126 9.90 6.42 -5.40
C MET A 126 10.97 6.19 -6.45
N ARG A 127 11.83 5.20 -6.25
CA ARG A 127 12.87 4.77 -7.19
C ARG A 127 12.71 3.28 -7.50
N PRO A 128 12.96 2.86 -8.75
CA PRO A 128 12.91 1.45 -9.09
C PRO A 128 13.98 0.65 -8.33
N PRO A 129 13.83 -0.65 -8.09
CA PRO A 129 14.80 -1.50 -7.39
C PRO A 129 16.21 -1.43 -8.00
N THR A 130 16.31 -1.23 -9.31
CA THR A 130 17.57 -1.09 -10.03
C THR A 130 18.22 0.29 -9.87
N GLY A 131 17.50 1.28 -9.36
CA GLY A 131 17.97 2.66 -9.24
C GLY A 131 19.06 2.84 -8.18
N LEU A 132 20.04 3.71 -8.44
CA LEU A 132 21.06 4.05 -7.44
C LEU A 132 20.42 4.74 -6.23
N GLY A 133 20.65 4.19 -5.04
CA GLY A 133 20.01 4.68 -3.81
C GLY A 133 18.48 4.49 -3.82
N THR A 134 18.02 3.35 -4.32
CA THR A 134 16.62 2.95 -4.26
C THR A 134 16.11 2.90 -2.82
N ASP A 135 14.85 3.22 -2.66
CA ASP A 135 14.10 3.08 -1.40
C ASP A 135 13.25 1.80 -1.37
N ALA A 136 13.28 1.00 -2.45
CA ALA A 136 12.41 -0.17 -2.60
C ALA A 136 12.64 -1.22 -1.50
N ASP A 137 13.89 -1.61 -1.27
CA ASP A 137 14.23 -2.70 -0.36
C ASP A 137 13.91 -2.33 1.09
N ILE A 138 14.31 -1.13 1.53
CA ILE A 138 14.05 -0.70 2.91
C ILE A 138 12.55 -0.46 3.17
N ASN A 139 11.83 0.09 2.20
CA ASN A 139 10.38 0.26 2.33
C ASN A 139 9.66 -1.10 2.43
N LEU A 140 10.12 -2.14 1.72
CA LEU A 140 9.59 -3.48 1.85
C LEU A 140 9.88 -4.07 3.24
N VAL A 141 11.10 -3.91 3.76
CA VAL A 141 11.47 -4.34 5.12
C VAL A 141 10.60 -3.64 6.16
N ASP A 142 10.47 -2.32 6.09
CA ASP A 142 9.65 -1.54 7.02
C ASP A 142 8.17 -1.91 6.95
N CYS A 143 7.65 -2.18 5.74
CA CYS A 143 6.28 -2.65 5.56
C CYS A 143 6.04 -3.97 6.30
N ILE A 144 6.94 -4.95 6.16
CA ILE A 144 6.85 -6.24 6.86
C ILE A 144 7.01 -6.05 8.37
N ARG A 145 7.96 -5.24 8.83
CA ARG A 145 8.18 -4.95 10.26
C ARG A 145 6.93 -4.35 10.91
N VAL A 146 6.34 -3.35 10.26
CA VAL A 146 5.12 -2.71 10.75
C VAL A 146 3.94 -3.67 10.72
N ALA A 147 3.79 -4.49 9.66
CA ALA A 147 2.74 -5.50 9.58
C ALA A 147 2.90 -6.59 10.66
N ALA A 148 4.13 -6.93 11.05
CA ALA A 148 4.46 -7.92 12.06
C ALA A 148 4.37 -7.39 13.50
N SER A 149 4.28 -6.08 13.68
CA SER A 149 4.22 -5.45 15.00
C SER A 149 2.81 -5.49 15.60
N GLU A 150 2.69 -6.02 16.80
CA GLU A 150 1.43 -6.00 17.56
C GLU A 150 0.94 -4.56 17.82
N ASN A 151 1.88 -3.61 17.96
CA ASN A 151 1.59 -2.18 18.14
C ASN A 151 0.82 -1.57 16.96
N SER A 152 0.86 -2.19 15.78
CA SER A 152 0.16 -1.72 14.58
C SER A 152 -1.34 -2.07 14.56
N SER A 153 -1.78 -2.96 15.45
CA SER A 153 -3.18 -3.38 15.52
C SER A 153 -4.09 -2.22 15.93
N GLY A 154 -5.24 -2.09 15.26
CA GLY A 154 -6.24 -1.07 15.58
C GLY A 154 -5.91 0.34 15.11
N HIS A 155 -4.90 0.51 14.23
CA HIS A 155 -4.55 1.80 13.64
C HIS A 155 -5.12 2.02 12.22
N GLY A 156 -6.00 1.12 11.76
CA GLY A 156 -6.51 1.13 10.38
C GLY A 156 -5.51 0.57 9.39
N VAL A 157 -5.68 0.91 8.13
CA VAL A 157 -4.68 0.63 7.09
C VAL A 157 -3.58 1.68 7.17
N LEU A 158 -2.33 1.23 7.16
CA LEU A 158 -1.15 2.06 7.32
C LEU A 158 -0.39 2.17 5.99
N SER A 159 0.08 3.36 5.67
CA SER A 159 1.00 3.59 4.55
C SER A 159 2.39 3.84 5.11
N VAL A 160 3.38 3.03 4.69
CA VAL A 160 4.75 3.09 5.21
C VAL A 160 5.72 3.31 4.08
N LEU A 161 6.36 4.47 4.05
CA LEU A 161 7.43 4.82 3.12
C LEU A 161 8.41 5.76 3.82
N ASN A 162 9.70 5.65 3.48
CA ASN A 162 10.76 6.49 4.04
C ASN A 162 10.73 6.51 5.59
N ASN A 163 10.58 5.33 6.20
CA ASN A 163 10.46 5.05 7.63
C ASN A 163 9.22 5.66 8.33
N ALA A 164 8.43 6.52 7.67
CA ALA A 164 7.27 7.16 8.28
C ALA A 164 6.01 6.29 8.13
N ILE A 165 5.31 6.09 9.25
CA ILE A 165 4.03 5.39 9.31
C ILE A 165 2.92 6.43 9.25
N GLN A 166 2.13 6.39 8.18
CA GLN A 166 1.05 7.33 7.91
C GLN A 166 -0.32 6.66 8.04
N ALA A 167 -1.33 7.40 8.51
CA ALA A 167 -2.72 6.97 8.40
C ALA A 167 -3.18 7.05 6.94
N SER A 168 -3.77 5.98 6.42
CA SER A 168 -4.27 5.97 5.04
C SER A 168 -5.39 6.96 4.76
N ARG A 169 -6.03 7.51 5.80
CA ARG A 169 -7.01 8.57 5.67
C ARG A 169 -6.38 9.94 5.36
N ASP A 170 -5.17 10.19 5.85
CA ASP A 170 -4.59 11.53 5.92
C ASP A 170 -3.39 11.69 4.97
N VAL A 171 -2.82 10.57 4.54
CA VAL A 171 -1.61 10.57 3.72
C VAL A 171 -1.91 11.02 2.29
N THR A 172 -1.00 11.82 1.72
CA THR A 172 -1.03 12.18 0.31
C THR A 172 0.37 12.24 -0.28
N LYS A 173 0.49 11.95 -1.58
CA LYS A 173 1.72 12.08 -2.35
C LYS A 173 1.95 13.55 -2.72
N THR A 174 2.94 14.16 -2.10
CA THR A 174 3.18 15.61 -2.21
C THR A 174 4.21 16.00 -3.26
N ASN A 175 4.94 15.02 -3.81
CA ASN A 175 6.01 15.25 -4.78
C ASN A 175 6.17 14.05 -5.71
N SER A 176 6.60 14.28 -6.95
CA SER A 176 6.75 13.23 -7.96
C SER A 176 8.11 12.49 -7.92
N TYR A 177 9.13 13.03 -7.25
CA TYR A 177 10.50 12.52 -7.34
C TYR A 177 11.20 12.28 -6.01
N ARG A 178 10.82 13.01 -4.95
CA ARG A 178 11.51 12.91 -3.66
C ARG A 178 11.09 11.67 -2.90
N LEU A 179 12.02 11.06 -2.15
CA LEU A 179 11.73 9.93 -1.28
C LEU A 179 10.77 10.33 -0.15
N GLU A 180 11.01 11.49 0.46
CA GLU A 180 10.16 12.08 1.49
C GLU A 180 8.94 12.79 0.85
N THR A 181 8.04 12.01 0.27
CA THR A 181 6.91 12.55 -0.49
C THR A 181 5.54 12.27 0.10
N PHE A 182 5.37 11.14 0.81
CA PHE A 182 4.11 10.79 1.44
C PHE A 182 3.99 11.48 2.80
N LYS A 183 3.01 12.37 2.96
CA LYS A 183 2.85 13.21 4.15
C LYS A 183 1.38 13.36 4.54
N SER A 184 1.15 13.44 5.84
CA SER A 184 -0.13 13.86 6.44
C SER A 184 0.05 15.29 6.94
N TYR A 185 -0.26 16.28 6.10
CA TYR A 185 0.11 17.67 6.37
C TYR A 185 -0.42 18.26 7.66
N GLU A 186 -1.73 18.06 7.94
CA GLU A 186 -2.36 18.73 9.08
C GLU A 186 -2.12 17.98 10.39
N LEU A 187 -2.05 16.65 10.33
CA LEU A 187 -2.01 15.81 11.52
C LEU A 187 -0.63 15.19 11.77
N GLY A 188 0.25 15.15 10.78
CA GLY A 188 1.54 14.46 10.84
C GLY A 188 1.42 12.94 10.75
N CYS A 189 2.55 12.24 10.71
CA CYS A 189 2.58 10.77 10.70
C CYS A 189 2.07 10.19 12.04
N LEU A 190 1.74 8.92 12.04
CA LEU A 190 1.34 8.20 13.25
C LEU A 190 2.56 7.77 14.07
N GLY A 191 3.68 7.48 13.43
CA GLY A 191 4.87 6.96 14.05
C GLY A 191 5.97 6.68 13.03
N TYR A 192 6.96 5.92 13.45
CA TYR A 192 8.12 5.58 12.65
C TYR A 192 8.53 4.11 12.81
N ALA A 193 9.13 3.56 11.74
CA ALA A 193 9.83 2.30 11.71
C ALA A 193 11.33 2.59 11.53
N ASP A 194 11.98 3.04 12.59
CA ASP A 194 13.36 3.53 12.55
C ASP A 194 14.42 2.42 12.45
N SER A 195 15.64 2.82 12.17
CA SER A 195 16.79 1.91 11.93
C SER A 195 17.24 1.14 13.19
N ASP A 196 16.77 1.53 14.37
CA ASP A 196 16.99 0.78 15.63
C ASP A 196 16.20 -0.53 15.72
N GLY A 197 15.28 -0.75 14.76
CA GLY A 197 14.45 -1.94 14.69
C GLY A 197 13.09 -1.79 15.36
N GLU A 198 12.83 -0.69 16.04
CA GLU A 198 11.57 -0.45 16.75
C GLU A 198 10.48 0.08 15.80
N VAL A 199 9.24 -0.25 16.14
CA VAL A 199 8.02 0.31 15.51
C VAL A 199 7.28 1.10 16.57
N VAL A 200 7.33 2.43 16.44
CA VAL A 200 6.84 3.35 17.48
C VAL A 200 5.69 4.20 16.94
N PHE A 201 4.59 4.23 17.69
CA PHE A 201 3.44 5.08 17.42
C PHE A 201 3.35 6.21 18.45
N TYR A 202 3.16 7.43 17.99
CA TYR A 202 2.99 8.63 18.84
C TYR A 202 1.54 9.06 18.92
N ARG A 203 0.69 8.60 18.00
CA ARG A 203 -0.74 8.88 17.99
C ARG A 203 -1.53 7.80 17.25
N THR A 204 -2.84 7.78 17.49
CA THR A 204 -3.78 6.82 16.93
C THR A 204 -4.86 7.55 16.15
N PRO A 205 -5.31 7.05 14.99
CA PRO A 205 -6.47 7.59 14.28
C PRO A 205 -7.73 7.52 15.16
N THR A 206 -8.52 8.61 15.16
CA THR A 206 -9.75 8.71 15.95
C THR A 206 -11.02 8.52 15.13
N LYS A 207 -10.91 8.58 13.80
CA LYS A 207 -12.05 8.34 12.91
C LYS A 207 -12.25 6.84 12.70
N ALA A 208 -13.51 6.44 12.50
CA ALA A 208 -13.84 5.04 12.20
C ALA A 208 -13.08 4.55 10.98
N HIS A 209 -12.52 3.35 11.08
CA HIS A 209 -11.74 2.69 10.04
C HIS A 209 -11.94 1.17 10.11
N THR A 210 -11.60 0.48 9.06
CA THR A 210 -11.56 -0.99 8.95
C THR A 210 -12.81 -1.66 9.54
N ALA A 211 -12.68 -2.42 10.60
CA ALA A 211 -13.80 -3.18 11.21
C ALA A 211 -14.96 -2.28 11.69
N ASP A 212 -14.70 -1.01 11.97
CA ASP A 212 -15.67 -0.08 12.56
C ASP A 212 -16.41 0.78 11.51
N THR A 213 -16.14 0.59 10.23
CA THR A 213 -16.85 1.29 9.13
C THR A 213 -18.13 0.57 8.74
N GLU A 214 -19.07 1.29 8.13
CA GLU A 214 -20.30 0.75 7.56
C GLU A 214 -20.12 0.08 6.19
N PHE A 215 -19.00 0.31 5.52
CA PHE A 215 -18.78 -0.17 4.15
C PHE A 215 -18.42 -1.64 4.10
N ASP A 216 -19.29 -2.47 3.54
CA ASP A 216 -19.06 -3.89 3.29
C ASP A 216 -19.11 -4.19 1.78
N VAL A 217 -17.99 -4.68 1.25
CA VAL A 217 -17.84 -5.01 -0.17
C VAL A 217 -17.77 -6.52 -0.42
N SER A 218 -18.02 -7.34 0.60
CA SER A 218 -17.84 -8.80 0.54
C SER A 218 -18.70 -9.47 -0.51
N SER A 219 -19.92 -8.98 -0.73
CA SER A 219 -20.90 -9.52 -1.69
C SER A 219 -20.89 -8.82 -3.05
N LEU A 220 -20.10 -7.77 -3.22
CA LEU A 220 -20.09 -7.01 -4.46
C LEU A 220 -19.28 -7.73 -5.55
N THR A 221 -19.82 -7.71 -6.77
CA THR A 221 -19.11 -8.15 -7.98
C THR A 221 -18.48 -7.01 -8.76
N GLN A 222 -18.96 -5.78 -8.51
CA GLN A 222 -18.42 -4.55 -9.07
C GLN A 222 -18.74 -3.38 -8.16
N LEU A 223 -17.90 -2.34 -8.19
CA LEU A 223 -18.18 -1.08 -7.52
C LEU A 223 -19.17 -0.25 -8.35
N PRO A 224 -20.02 0.59 -7.72
CA PRO A 224 -20.87 1.51 -8.44
C PRO A 224 -20.02 2.57 -9.18
N ARG A 225 -20.51 3.01 -10.33
CA ARG A 225 -19.86 4.10 -11.04
C ARG A 225 -20.00 5.40 -10.23
N VAL A 226 -18.89 6.10 -10.07
CA VAL A 226 -18.82 7.42 -9.45
C VAL A 226 -18.05 8.34 -10.39
N ASP A 227 -18.66 9.47 -10.74
CA ASP A 227 -18.06 10.49 -11.58
C ASP A 227 -17.78 11.75 -10.73
N ILE A 228 -16.66 12.40 -10.96
CA ILE A 228 -16.29 13.65 -10.32
C ILE A 228 -16.49 14.79 -11.31
N ALA A 229 -17.35 15.74 -10.99
CA ALA A 229 -17.55 16.96 -11.78
C ALA A 229 -16.85 18.14 -11.08
N TYR A 230 -15.86 18.72 -11.73
CA TYR A 230 -15.22 19.94 -11.26
C TYR A 230 -16.01 21.16 -11.74
N ALA A 231 -16.58 21.93 -10.81
CA ALA A 231 -17.22 23.19 -11.11
C ALA A 231 -16.17 24.31 -11.25
N VAL A 232 -16.09 24.88 -12.44
CA VAL A 232 -15.28 26.07 -12.75
C VAL A 232 -16.19 27.17 -13.31
N SER A 233 -15.71 28.39 -13.45
CA SER A 233 -16.54 29.54 -13.87
C SER A 233 -17.30 29.36 -15.19
N TYR A 234 -16.92 28.42 -16.03
CA TYR A 234 -17.54 28.09 -17.30
C TYR A 234 -18.03 26.63 -17.38
N THR A 235 -18.21 25.95 -16.24
CA THR A 235 -18.74 24.58 -16.22
C THR A 235 -20.19 24.57 -16.62
N HIS A 236 -20.54 23.81 -17.66
CA HIS A 236 -21.91 23.55 -18.07
C HIS A 236 -22.38 22.24 -17.43
N LEU A 237 -23.56 22.27 -16.81
CA LEU A 237 -24.15 21.09 -16.17
C LEU A 237 -24.69 20.06 -17.19
N THR A 238 -24.91 20.46 -18.42
CA THR A 238 -25.12 19.53 -19.52
C THR A 238 -23.78 19.05 -20.01
N LEU A 239 -23.44 17.81 -19.69
CA LEU A 239 -22.28 17.16 -20.30
C LEU A 239 -22.43 17.37 -21.83
N PRO A 240 -21.49 18.06 -22.48
CA PRO A 240 -21.45 18.02 -23.91
C PRO A 240 -21.40 16.57 -24.31
N THR A 241 -22.26 16.14 -25.21
CA THR A 241 -22.10 14.85 -25.86
C THR A 241 -20.66 14.84 -26.33
N ILE A 242 -19.80 14.05 -25.69
CA ILE A 242 -18.43 13.97 -26.11
C ILE A 242 -18.47 13.52 -27.52
N LEU A 243 -18.13 14.42 -28.39
CA LEU A 243 -17.89 14.10 -29.77
C LEU A 243 -16.87 13.02 -29.79
N LEU A 244 -17.30 11.83 -30.17
CA LEU A 244 -16.43 10.77 -30.61
C LEU A 244 -15.63 11.35 -31.78
N VAL A 245 -14.41 11.76 -31.52
CA VAL A 245 -13.40 12.04 -32.51
C VAL A 245 -12.57 10.79 -32.70
#